data_62cd77d27fc28f38255de8b296b11598
#
_entry.id   62cd77d27fc28f38255de8b296b11598
#
_cell.length_a   1.000
_cell.length_b   1.000
_cell.length_c   1.000
_cell.angle_alpha   90.00
_cell.angle_beta   90.00
_cell.angle_gamma   90.00
#
_symmetry.space_group_name_H-M   'P 1'
#
loop_
_entity.id
_entity.type
_entity.pdbx_description
1 polymer ?
#
loop_
_entity_poly.entity_id
_entity_poly.type
_entity_poly.pdbx_seq_one_letter_code
_entity_poly.pdbx_strand_id
1 'polypeptide(L)'
;MEFNEAKELADDMVIKTIESDYVNSLIDRDRLTYWIYNNYNLTVLPVLFFQKIKQINDGTFAVRINAPISYYDLLQIFKKMKTYLDKVNNNNERKGKKIDVIRRIDYDLAIVINNYDEYLKWKQKQKTEEIEKKIIKDDIVLKNDMQFNNTISLMQRKNTNNEINISDILDEVF
;
A
#
# COMPACT_ATOMS: atom_id res chain seq x y z
N MET A 1 28.70 -11.98 -13.68
CA MET A 1 27.40 -11.94 -14.37
C MET A 1 27.70 -11.96 -15.85
N GLU A 2 27.33 -13.01 -16.56
CA GLU A 2 27.55 -13.11 -17.99
C GLU A 2 26.58 -12.19 -18.74
N PHE A 3 26.98 -11.72 -19.92
CA PHE A 3 26.17 -10.78 -20.73
C PHE A 3 24.74 -11.28 -20.99
N ASN A 4 24.56 -12.58 -21.17
CA ASN A 4 23.24 -13.19 -21.39
C ASN A 4 22.35 -13.13 -20.14
N GLU A 5 22.90 -13.37 -18.95
CA GLU A 5 22.17 -13.24 -17.67
C GLU A 5 21.72 -11.80 -17.43
N ALA A 6 22.58 -10.82 -17.75
CA ALA A 6 22.23 -9.41 -17.61
C ALA A 6 21.13 -8.99 -18.60
N LYS A 7 21.12 -9.56 -19.81
CA LYS A 7 20.09 -9.30 -20.81
C LYS A 7 18.72 -9.89 -20.39
N GLU A 8 18.70 -11.15 -19.96
CA GLU A 8 17.46 -11.79 -19.46
C GLU A 8 16.87 -11.03 -18.28
N LEU A 9 17.71 -10.58 -17.35
CA LEU A 9 17.27 -9.78 -16.22
C LEU A 9 16.68 -8.42 -16.64
N ALA A 10 17.27 -7.78 -17.65
CA ALA A 10 16.77 -6.53 -18.19
C ALA A 10 15.43 -6.72 -18.92
N ASP A 11 15.29 -7.77 -19.72
CA ASP A 11 14.05 -8.10 -20.42
C ASP A 11 12.91 -8.40 -19.42
N ASP A 12 13.17 -9.17 -18.35
CA ASP A 12 12.23 -9.44 -17.27
C ASP A 12 11.79 -8.17 -16.52
N MET A 13 12.70 -7.22 -16.29
CA MET A 13 12.39 -5.95 -15.66
C MET A 13 11.50 -5.09 -16.56
N VAL A 14 11.76 -5.04 -17.85
CA VAL A 14 10.93 -4.30 -18.81
C VAL A 14 9.52 -4.90 -18.88
N ILE A 15 9.40 -6.22 -18.97
CA ILE A 15 8.10 -6.91 -18.99
C ILE A 15 7.31 -6.60 -17.71
N LYS A 16 7.92 -6.71 -16.52
CA LYS A 16 7.28 -6.40 -15.25
C LYS A 16 6.83 -4.94 -15.16
N THR A 17 7.60 -4.03 -15.71
CA THR A 17 7.25 -2.60 -15.74
C THR A 17 6.03 -2.37 -16.63
N ILE A 18 6.01 -2.94 -17.85
CA ILE A 18 4.87 -2.83 -18.76
C ILE A 18 3.60 -3.44 -18.16
N GLU A 19 3.70 -4.61 -17.53
CA GLU A 19 2.57 -5.23 -16.83
C GLU A 19 2.06 -4.37 -15.68
N SER A 20 2.96 -3.76 -14.90
CA SER A 20 2.61 -2.85 -13.80
C SER A 20 1.87 -1.63 -14.31
N ASP A 21 2.35 -1.00 -15.37
CA ASP A 21 1.72 0.19 -15.96
C ASP A 21 0.35 -0.14 -16.56
N TYR A 22 0.22 -1.29 -17.23
CA TYR A 22 -1.06 -1.78 -17.71
C TYR A 22 -2.06 -1.98 -16.57
N VAL A 23 -1.67 -2.70 -15.51
CA VAL A 23 -2.54 -2.95 -14.35
C VAL A 23 -2.94 -1.63 -13.67
N ASN A 24 -2.03 -0.66 -13.58
CA ASN A 24 -2.32 0.64 -12.99
C ASN A 24 -3.28 1.48 -13.84
N SER A 25 -3.36 1.24 -15.15
CA SER A 25 -4.31 1.90 -16.05
C SER A 25 -5.73 1.34 -15.98
N LEU A 26 -5.90 0.14 -15.42
CA LEU A 26 -7.21 -0.52 -15.33
C LEU A 26 -8.10 0.13 -14.26
N ILE A 27 -9.41 0.12 -14.49
CA ILE A 27 -10.39 0.45 -13.45
C ILE A 27 -10.40 -0.64 -12.35
N ASP A 28 -10.87 -0.32 -11.17
CA ASP A 28 -10.78 -1.22 -10.00
C ASP A 28 -11.45 -2.59 -10.22
N ARG A 29 -12.57 -2.62 -10.96
CA ARG A 29 -13.21 -3.89 -11.34
C ARG A 29 -12.28 -4.78 -12.16
N ASP A 30 -11.62 -4.20 -13.14
CA ASP A 30 -10.77 -4.93 -14.07
C ASP A 30 -9.45 -5.33 -13.38
N ARG A 31 -8.94 -4.51 -12.47
CA ARG A 31 -7.81 -4.87 -11.58
C ARG A 31 -8.14 -6.08 -10.71
N LEU A 32 -9.31 -6.11 -10.09
CA LEU A 32 -9.77 -7.26 -9.31
C LEU A 32 -9.85 -8.51 -10.17
N THR A 33 -10.48 -8.40 -11.35
CA THR A 33 -10.62 -9.49 -12.30
C THR A 33 -9.26 -10.03 -12.77
N TYR A 34 -8.37 -9.14 -13.19
CA TYR A 34 -7.00 -9.49 -13.61
C TYR A 34 -6.24 -10.22 -12.50
N TRP A 35 -6.32 -9.71 -11.27
CA TRP A 35 -5.69 -10.35 -10.13
C TRP A 35 -6.22 -11.77 -9.88
N ILE A 36 -7.53 -11.98 -9.99
CA ILE A 36 -8.16 -13.29 -9.84
C ILE A 36 -7.69 -14.24 -10.94
N TYR A 37 -7.68 -13.81 -12.21
CA TYR A 37 -7.17 -14.62 -13.31
C TYR A 37 -5.77 -15.15 -13.03
N ASN A 38 -4.87 -14.27 -12.65
CA ASN A 38 -3.46 -14.63 -12.41
C ASN A 38 -3.27 -15.53 -11.19
N ASN A 39 -4.01 -15.26 -10.10
CA ASN A 39 -3.81 -16.01 -8.86
C ASN A 39 -4.50 -17.37 -8.80
N TYR A 40 -5.50 -17.59 -9.65
CA TYR A 40 -6.23 -18.85 -9.74
C TYR A 40 -5.94 -19.61 -11.06
N ASN A 41 -5.03 -19.10 -11.87
CA ASN A 41 -4.65 -19.67 -13.19
C ASN A 41 -5.89 -19.92 -14.08
N LEU A 42 -6.77 -18.94 -14.15
CA LEU A 42 -7.98 -19.03 -14.96
C LEU A 42 -7.80 -18.35 -16.31
N THR A 43 -8.39 -18.92 -17.35
CA THR A 43 -8.52 -18.26 -18.65
C THR A 43 -9.86 -17.56 -18.80
N VAL A 44 -10.91 -18.03 -18.10
CA VAL A 44 -12.26 -17.47 -18.14
C VAL A 44 -12.88 -17.52 -16.75
N LEU A 45 -13.44 -16.39 -16.30
CA LEU A 45 -14.25 -16.34 -15.07
C LEU A 45 -15.74 -16.62 -15.39
N PRO A 46 -16.44 -17.38 -14.53
CA PRO A 46 -17.87 -17.62 -14.73
C PRO A 46 -18.67 -16.32 -14.66
N VAL A 47 -19.68 -16.20 -15.52
CA VAL A 47 -20.60 -15.05 -15.52
C VAL A 47 -21.26 -14.84 -14.14
N LEU A 48 -21.59 -15.92 -13.46
CA LEU A 48 -22.18 -15.87 -12.11
C LEU A 48 -21.24 -15.23 -11.09
N PHE A 49 -19.93 -15.39 -11.24
CA PHE A 49 -18.96 -14.74 -10.35
C PHE A 49 -18.95 -13.22 -10.57
N PHE A 50 -18.98 -12.76 -11.83
CA PHE A 50 -19.12 -11.34 -12.15
C PHE A 50 -20.40 -10.72 -11.58
N GLN A 51 -21.50 -11.44 -11.66
CA GLN A 51 -22.76 -11.00 -11.05
C GLN A 51 -22.65 -10.87 -9.53
N LYS A 52 -22.00 -11.84 -8.86
CA LYS A 52 -21.77 -11.79 -7.41
C LYS A 52 -20.94 -10.58 -7.01
N ILE A 53 -19.77 -10.36 -7.63
CA ILE A 53 -18.93 -9.21 -7.28
C ILE A 53 -19.60 -7.88 -7.57
N LYS A 54 -20.43 -7.81 -8.62
CA LYS A 54 -21.26 -6.64 -8.90
C LYS A 54 -22.29 -6.41 -7.79
N GLN A 55 -23.04 -7.43 -7.42
CA GLN A 55 -24.04 -7.35 -6.33
C GLN A 55 -23.42 -6.94 -4.99
N ILE A 56 -22.19 -7.41 -4.72
CA ILE A 56 -21.42 -7.03 -3.53
C ILE A 56 -21.07 -5.55 -3.59
N ASN A 57 -20.58 -5.08 -4.74
CA ASN A 57 -20.24 -3.67 -4.93
C ASN A 57 -21.47 -2.75 -4.85
N ASP A 58 -22.60 -3.21 -5.35
CA ASP A 58 -23.86 -2.46 -5.36
C ASP A 58 -24.64 -2.59 -4.02
N GLY A 59 -24.16 -3.43 -3.09
CA GLY A 59 -24.83 -3.69 -1.80
C GLY A 59 -26.12 -4.50 -1.91
N THR A 60 -26.37 -5.17 -3.06
CA THR A 60 -27.57 -5.97 -3.33
C THR A 60 -27.38 -7.46 -3.10
N PHE A 61 -26.20 -7.88 -2.67
CA PHE A 61 -25.89 -9.28 -2.39
C PHE A 61 -26.62 -9.76 -1.15
N ALA A 62 -27.49 -10.78 -1.31
CA ALA A 62 -28.48 -11.19 -0.31
C ALA A 62 -27.94 -11.82 0.98
N VAL A 63 -26.63 -12.01 1.12
CA VAL A 63 -26.04 -12.75 2.23
C VAL A 63 -25.06 -11.87 3.01
N ARG A 64 -25.46 -11.47 4.22
CA ARG A 64 -24.59 -10.96 5.32
C ARG A 64 -23.72 -9.72 5.02
N ILE A 65 -24.02 -8.94 4.00
CA ILE A 65 -23.33 -7.68 3.75
C ILE A 65 -24.16 -6.54 4.29
N ASN A 66 -23.68 -5.89 5.34
CA ASN A 66 -24.36 -4.73 5.94
C ASN A 66 -24.11 -3.44 5.14
N ALA A 67 -23.15 -3.44 4.22
CA ALA A 67 -22.77 -2.29 3.41
C ALA A 67 -22.11 -2.73 2.08
N PRO A 68 -22.19 -1.92 1.02
CA PRO A 68 -21.47 -2.17 -0.24
C PRO A 68 -19.98 -2.31 -0.01
N ILE A 69 -19.33 -3.26 -0.71
CA ILE A 69 -17.88 -3.43 -0.68
C ILE A 69 -17.32 -3.04 -2.05
N SER A 70 -16.54 -1.99 -2.13
CA SER A 70 -15.95 -1.53 -3.39
C SER A 70 -15.06 -2.61 -4.02
N TYR A 71 -14.95 -2.60 -5.36
CA TYR A 71 -14.02 -3.49 -6.08
C TYR A 71 -12.58 -3.31 -5.60
N TYR A 72 -12.19 -2.08 -5.27
CA TYR A 72 -10.89 -1.79 -4.68
C TYR A 72 -10.70 -2.51 -3.34
N ASP A 73 -11.66 -2.38 -2.41
CA ASP A 73 -11.57 -3.03 -1.10
C ASP A 73 -11.59 -4.56 -1.23
N LEU A 74 -12.43 -5.12 -2.12
CA LEU A 74 -12.41 -6.56 -2.41
C LEU A 74 -11.02 -7.02 -2.86
N LEU A 75 -10.39 -6.30 -3.78
CA LEU A 75 -9.03 -6.62 -4.23
C LEU A 75 -8.02 -6.58 -3.09
N GLN A 76 -8.08 -5.53 -2.24
CA GLN A 76 -7.14 -5.40 -1.12
C GLN A 76 -7.33 -6.53 -0.10
N ILE A 77 -8.55 -6.95 0.18
CA ILE A 77 -8.81 -8.06 1.10
C ILE A 77 -8.32 -9.37 0.51
N PHE A 78 -8.59 -9.65 -0.76
CA PHE A 78 -8.07 -10.83 -1.44
C PHE A 78 -6.55 -10.89 -1.37
N LYS A 79 -5.86 -9.79 -1.68
CA LYS A 79 -4.39 -9.69 -1.59
C LYS A 79 -3.90 -9.97 -0.17
N LYS A 80 -4.51 -9.32 0.82
CA LYS A 80 -4.15 -9.48 2.23
C LYS A 80 -4.36 -10.90 2.73
N MET A 81 -5.46 -11.54 2.32
CA MET A 81 -5.83 -12.88 2.77
C MET A 81 -5.24 -14.01 1.93
N LYS A 82 -4.53 -13.73 0.83
CA LYS A 82 -4.06 -14.75 -0.12
C LYS A 82 -3.37 -15.94 0.55
N THR A 83 -2.42 -15.68 1.41
CA THR A 83 -1.68 -16.72 2.15
C THR A 83 -2.61 -17.57 3.04
N TYR A 84 -3.59 -16.94 3.69
CA TYR A 84 -4.57 -17.65 4.49
C TYR A 84 -5.49 -18.51 3.64
N LEU A 85 -6.01 -17.99 2.52
CA LEU A 85 -6.87 -18.70 1.57
C LEU A 85 -6.16 -19.92 0.99
N ASP A 86 -4.89 -19.79 0.60
CA ASP A 86 -4.08 -20.91 0.13
C ASP A 86 -3.88 -21.98 1.22
N LYS A 87 -3.62 -21.57 2.45
CA LYS A 87 -3.49 -22.49 3.59
C LYS A 87 -4.78 -23.26 3.85
N VAL A 88 -5.94 -22.59 3.77
CA VAL A 88 -7.26 -23.23 3.92
C VAL A 88 -7.48 -24.24 2.81
N ASN A 89 -7.20 -23.87 1.55
CA ASN A 89 -7.34 -24.79 0.42
C ASN A 89 -6.44 -26.03 0.56
N ASN A 90 -5.16 -25.82 0.86
CA ASN A 90 -4.20 -26.92 1.06
C ASN A 90 -4.62 -27.87 2.20
N ASN A 91 -5.19 -27.34 3.29
CA ASN A 91 -5.73 -28.14 4.37
C ASN A 91 -6.96 -28.96 3.94
N ASN A 92 -7.84 -28.40 3.09
CA ASN A 92 -8.97 -29.10 2.54
C ASN A 92 -8.53 -30.25 1.61
N GLU A 93 -7.54 -30.00 0.76
CA GLU A 93 -6.97 -31.02 -0.12
C GLU A 93 -6.33 -32.19 0.66
N ARG A 94 -5.58 -31.87 1.74
CA ARG A 94 -5.00 -32.89 2.64
C ARG A 94 -6.07 -33.76 3.31
N LYS A 95 -7.26 -33.21 3.55
CA LYS A 95 -8.42 -33.92 4.08
C LYS A 95 -9.25 -34.65 3.02
N GLY A 96 -8.74 -34.75 1.79
CA GLY A 96 -9.43 -35.38 0.65
C GLY A 96 -10.58 -34.56 0.05
N LYS A 97 -10.72 -33.28 0.44
CA LYS A 97 -11.75 -32.37 -0.08
C LYS A 97 -11.16 -31.53 -1.22
N LYS A 98 -10.89 -32.19 -2.36
CA LYS A 98 -10.44 -31.46 -3.54
C LYS A 98 -11.59 -30.67 -4.14
N ILE A 99 -11.43 -29.35 -4.23
CA ILE A 99 -12.43 -28.41 -4.80
C ILE A 99 -11.89 -27.96 -6.15
N ASP A 100 -12.77 -27.93 -7.18
CA ASP A 100 -12.38 -27.31 -8.46
C ASP A 100 -12.14 -25.80 -8.31
N VAL A 101 -11.39 -25.22 -9.23
CA VAL A 101 -10.93 -23.82 -9.12
C VAL A 101 -12.09 -22.84 -9.06
N ILE A 102 -13.20 -23.09 -9.76
CA ILE A 102 -14.36 -22.20 -9.77
C ILE A 102 -15.07 -22.20 -8.41
N ARG A 103 -15.28 -23.38 -7.84
CA ARG A 103 -15.83 -23.51 -6.48
C ARG A 103 -14.90 -22.94 -5.43
N ARG A 104 -13.59 -23.08 -5.65
CA ARG A 104 -12.58 -22.47 -4.78
C ARG A 104 -12.72 -20.95 -4.73
N ILE A 105 -12.85 -20.27 -5.87
CA ILE A 105 -13.02 -18.82 -5.91
C ILE A 105 -14.27 -18.38 -5.19
N ASP A 106 -15.39 -19.08 -5.39
CA ASP A 106 -16.64 -18.80 -4.69
C ASP A 106 -16.50 -18.99 -3.17
N TYR A 107 -15.79 -20.03 -2.75
CA TYR A 107 -15.51 -20.29 -1.33
C TYR A 107 -14.61 -19.21 -0.73
N ASP A 108 -13.54 -18.84 -1.45
CA ASP A 108 -12.60 -17.80 -1.03
C ASP A 108 -13.31 -16.44 -0.97
N LEU A 109 -14.20 -16.12 -1.92
CA LEU A 109 -15.04 -14.92 -1.89
C LEU A 109 -15.92 -14.88 -0.63
N ALA A 110 -16.54 -15.99 -0.25
CA ALA A 110 -17.35 -16.06 0.96
C ALA A 110 -16.50 -15.81 2.23
N ILE A 111 -15.27 -16.33 2.28
CA ILE A 111 -14.33 -16.06 3.39
C ILE A 111 -13.97 -14.57 3.41
N VAL A 112 -13.64 -13.98 2.27
CA VAL A 112 -13.29 -12.56 2.13
C VAL A 112 -14.43 -11.66 2.64
N ILE A 113 -15.66 -11.94 2.23
CA ILE A 113 -16.84 -11.18 2.68
C ILE A 113 -17.03 -11.29 4.20
N ASN A 114 -16.93 -12.50 4.75
CA ASN A 114 -17.09 -12.71 6.19
C ASN A 114 -16.02 -12.02 7.04
N ASN A 115 -14.87 -11.69 6.46
CA ASN A 115 -13.77 -11.00 7.14
C ASN A 115 -13.71 -9.48 6.82
N TYR A 116 -14.73 -8.94 6.16
CA TYR A 116 -14.73 -7.53 5.76
C TYR A 116 -14.69 -6.56 6.96
N ASP A 117 -15.43 -6.84 8.02
CA ASP A 117 -15.44 -5.98 9.22
C ASP A 117 -14.07 -5.94 9.90
N GLU A 118 -13.35 -7.06 9.94
CA GLU A 118 -11.98 -7.10 10.47
C GLU A 118 -11.01 -6.32 9.57
N TYR A 119 -11.21 -6.41 8.25
CA TYR A 119 -10.45 -5.61 7.31
C TYR A 119 -10.69 -4.10 7.50
N LEU A 120 -11.92 -3.67 7.72
CA LEU A 120 -12.23 -2.26 7.98
C LEU A 120 -11.54 -1.74 9.25
N LYS A 121 -11.58 -2.52 10.33
CA LYS A 121 -10.86 -2.18 11.58
C LYS A 121 -9.36 -2.05 11.33
N TRP A 122 -8.78 -3.00 10.61
CA TRP A 122 -7.36 -2.94 10.24
C TRP A 122 -7.04 -1.73 9.37
N LYS A 123 -7.87 -1.43 8.36
CA LYS A 123 -7.70 -0.26 7.49
C LYS A 123 -7.74 1.06 8.27
N GLN A 124 -8.66 1.17 9.22
CA GLN A 124 -8.74 2.33 10.11
C GLN A 124 -7.47 2.46 10.97
N LYS A 125 -7.00 1.36 11.56
CA LYS A 125 -5.77 1.35 12.36
C LYS A 125 -4.56 1.80 11.53
N GLN A 126 -4.39 1.27 10.31
CA GLN A 126 -3.31 1.68 9.40
C GLN A 126 -3.37 3.18 9.10
N LYS A 127 -4.56 3.70 8.82
CA LYS A 127 -4.74 5.13 8.56
C LYS A 127 -4.37 6.00 9.77
N THR A 128 -4.72 5.56 10.98
CA THR A 128 -4.34 6.26 12.22
C THR A 128 -2.82 6.23 12.41
N GLU A 129 -2.19 5.06 12.24
CA GLU A 129 -0.72 4.92 12.34
C GLU A 129 0.03 5.76 11.31
N GLU A 130 -0.50 5.89 10.09
CA GLU A 130 0.07 6.75 9.05
C GLU A 130 -0.01 8.23 9.42
N ILE A 131 -1.15 8.66 9.97
CA ILE A 131 -1.34 10.04 10.45
C ILE A 131 -0.38 10.33 11.60
N GLU A 132 -0.27 9.43 12.59
CA GLU A 132 0.65 9.57 13.71
C GLU A 132 2.11 9.68 13.24
N LYS A 133 2.53 8.81 12.32
CA LYS A 133 3.88 8.87 11.73
C LYS A 133 4.14 10.19 11.01
N LYS A 134 3.14 10.72 10.32
CA LYS A 134 3.24 12.00 9.63
C LYS A 134 3.40 13.15 10.63
N ILE A 135 2.59 13.19 11.69
CA ILE A 135 2.68 14.19 12.75
C ILE A 135 4.06 14.17 13.40
N ILE A 136 4.56 12.99 13.78
CA ILE A 136 5.89 12.83 14.38
C ILE A 136 6.99 13.36 13.44
N LYS A 137 6.87 13.07 12.14
CA LYS A 137 7.84 13.54 11.15
C LYS A 137 7.82 15.07 11.03
N ASP A 138 6.64 15.66 10.99
CA ASP A 138 6.46 17.11 10.90
C ASP A 138 6.99 17.80 12.17
N ASP A 139 6.76 17.23 13.36
CA ASP A 139 7.31 17.73 14.63
C ASP A 139 8.86 17.68 14.69
N ILE A 140 9.46 16.65 14.12
CA ILE A 140 10.93 16.54 14.05
C ILE A 140 11.48 17.61 13.11
N VAL A 141 10.85 17.88 11.98
CA VAL A 141 11.26 18.93 11.05
C VAL A 141 11.17 20.29 11.73
N LEU A 142 10.07 20.61 12.40
CA LEU A 142 9.89 21.87 13.12
C LEU A 142 10.94 22.08 14.22
N LYS A 143 11.27 21.03 15.00
CA LYS A 143 12.32 21.10 16.02
C LYS A 143 13.69 21.36 15.43
N ASN A 144 14.01 20.71 14.30
CA ASN A 144 15.27 20.92 13.62
C ASN A 144 15.37 22.35 13.06
N ASP A 145 14.32 22.89 12.48
CA ASP A 145 14.29 24.26 11.98
C ASP A 145 14.42 25.29 13.12
N MET A 146 13.77 25.05 14.26
CA MET A 146 13.94 25.90 15.44
C MET A 146 15.38 25.88 15.99
N GLN A 147 16.02 24.70 16.03
CA GLN A 147 17.41 24.58 16.47
C GLN A 147 18.36 25.29 15.49
N PHE A 148 18.14 25.14 14.19
CA PHE A 148 18.93 25.80 13.16
C PHE A 148 18.82 27.34 13.27
N ASN A 149 17.61 27.89 13.40
CA ASN A 149 17.37 29.31 13.56
C ASN A 149 17.99 29.86 14.86
N ASN A 150 17.93 29.11 15.96
CA ASN A 150 18.59 29.47 17.20
C ASN A 150 20.11 29.50 17.04
N THR A 151 20.70 28.56 16.31
CA THR A 151 22.13 28.51 16.06
C THR A 151 22.58 29.70 15.21
N ILE A 152 21.84 30.05 14.14
CA ILE A 152 22.11 31.24 13.33
C ILE A 152 22.04 32.51 14.18
N SER A 153 21.02 32.68 15.01
CA SER A 153 20.87 33.87 15.85
C SER A 153 22.01 34.01 16.89
N LEU A 154 22.52 32.90 17.40
CA LEU A 154 23.68 32.88 18.30
C LEU A 154 24.99 33.23 17.56
N MET A 155 25.14 32.77 16.33
CA MET A 155 26.31 33.13 15.49
C MET A 155 26.30 34.61 15.13
N GLN A 156 25.14 35.17 14.78
CA GLN A 156 24.98 36.59 14.48
C GLN A 156 25.31 37.47 15.72
N ARG A 157 24.86 37.07 16.92
CA ARG A 157 25.21 37.79 18.16
C ARG A 157 26.71 37.74 18.48
N LYS A 158 27.40 36.63 18.17
CA LYS A 158 28.87 36.54 18.33
C LYS A 158 29.60 37.44 17.38
N ASN A 159 29.12 37.56 16.13
CA ASN A 159 29.76 38.42 15.12
C ASN A 159 29.59 39.90 15.47
N THR A 160 28.41 40.31 15.97
CA THR A 160 28.21 41.73 16.43
C THR A 160 29.02 42.09 17.68
N ASN A 161 29.36 41.14 18.54
CA ASN A 161 30.20 41.35 19.70
C ASN A 161 31.72 41.32 19.36
N ASN A 162 32.10 40.84 18.15
CA ASN A 162 33.46 40.82 17.67
C ASN A 162 33.77 41.94 16.66
N GLU A 163 32.86 42.85 16.41
CA GLU A 163 33.22 44.12 15.77
C GLU A 163 34.06 44.92 16.77
N ILE A 164 35.38 44.69 16.65
CA ILE A 164 36.38 45.55 17.30
C ILE A 164 36.10 46.95 16.76
N ASN A 165 35.66 47.81 17.64
CA ASN A 165 35.42 49.22 17.30
C ASN A 165 36.79 49.83 16.90
N ILE A 166 37.04 49.93 15.61
CA ILE A 166 38.30 50.43 15.05
C ILE A 166 38.56 51.86 15.57
N SER A 167 37.52 52.60 15.99
CA SER A 167 37.64 53.88 16.62
C SER A 167 38.41 53.83 17.93
N ASP A 168 38.25 52.78 18.75
CA ASP A 168 38.90 52.64 20.04
C ASP A 168 40.41 52.34 19.93
N ILE A 169 40.85 51.79 18.76
CA ILE A 169 42.25 51.50 18.42
C ILE A 169 42.97 52.78 17.90
N LEU A 170 42.21 53.65 17.24
CA LEU A 170 42.80 54.88 16.67
C LEU A 170 43.03 55.94 17.76
N ASP A 171 42.26 55.97 18.83
CA ASP A 171 42.42 56.91 19.95
C ASP A 171 43.61 56.54 20.89
N GLU A 172 44.14 55.29 20.84
CA GLU A 172 45.33 54.87 21.59
C GLU A 172 46.65 55.11 20.85
N VAL A 173 46.65 55.48 19.56
CA VAL A 173 47.85 55.61 18.75
C VAL A 173 48.20 57.06 18.42
N PHE A 174 47.34 58.00 18.75
CA PHE A 174 47.58 59.44 18.59
C PHE A 174 47.40 60.20 19.88
#